data_49d887201e1c9643b0bb0a8994313ec5
#
_entry.id   49d887201e1c9643b0bb0a8994313ec5
#
_cell.length_a   1.000
_cell.length_b   1.000
_cell.length_c   1.000
_cell.angle_alpha   90.00
_cell.angle_beta   90.00
_cell.angle_gamma   90.00
#
_symmetry.space_group_name_H-M   'P 1'
#
loop_
_entity.id
_entity.type
_entity.pdbx_description
1 polymer ?
#
loop_
_entity_poly.entity_id
_entity_poly.type
_entity_poly.pdbx_seq_one_letter_code
_entity_poly.pdbx_strand_id
1 'polypeptide(L)'
;MELFYINKKYFDALLSLELKPQQKSKLFSDLCRINILYMINKAGSGHVGSSFSSIDLMSWIFLEYVTKDSSNYFFSSKGHDAPAMYNVMISTGQLDASMLHKLRRVDGLPGHPDISTPNIVTNTGSLGMGISKAKGLIKANRLKNSACKVFVMTGDGELQEGQIWESLNRLRQEKMKELTIIVDHNKFQSDRKISTTSDLGSLETKFESFGLKTITCDGNNVDEFASSLNTLIASGEPSVLISNTVKGSGVKYMESESLSDKDFYQFHSGTVKQDIYEKSVKELVNNIKDFIQKESINYVFELTTEKFSNTSFKKEFRTQSLIKAYSKALIGEAKNNKKIVALDGDLILDTGLIEFEKLFPERFFECGIAEQDMVSQAGALALEGFTPIVHSFSSFLTSRPNEQIYNNATEKTKIIYIGSLAGLLPGGPGHSHQAVRDIASLSGIPNLEMIQPSNESETTLAVKYALNDTSNNVYVRLCSIPVEIPFEYSSNHKIEKGVGSVISEGEEIVILSYGPVLLTEIWLSKKILSKSGINPKIIAFPWLNQFSTEWVKDQLDNYKTIITVDDHYIEGGFGEKFIANYIKTSENYNGGKIFSLGVDEIPVSGTNQEVLKHHKLSSHEIAKTVLSLIKR
;
A
#
# COMPACT_ATOMS: atom_id res chain seq x y z
N MET A 1 10.27 22.10 12.78
CA MET A 1 9.21 21.29 13.40
C MET A 1 9.76 20.72 14.69
N GLU A 2 9.03 20.83 15.80
CA GLU A 2 9.36 20.13 17.04
C GLU A 2 8.44 18.91 17.17
N LEU A 3 9.03 17.76 17.43
CA LEU A 3 8.31 16.52 17.64
C LEU A 3 8.52 16.04 19.07
N PHE A 4 7.48 15.45 19.66
CA PHE A 4 7.45 15.04 21.04
C PHE A 4 7.20 13.53 21.15
N TYR A 5 7.92 12.87 22.04
CA TYR A 5 7.73 11.44 22.33
C TYR A 5 7.94 11.11 23.79
N ILE A 6 7.43 9.98 24.21
CA ILE A 6 7.62 9.39 25.53
C ILE A 6 8.79 8.41 25.48
N ASN A 7 9.80 8.63 26.30
CA ASN A 7 10.94 7.74 26.39
C ASN A 7 10.56 6.40 27.05
N LYS A 8 11.18 5.30 26.60
CA LYS A 8 10.91 3.94 27.08
C LYS A 8 10.96 3.80 28.61
N LYS A 9 11.84 4.53 29.30
CA LYS A 9 11.96 4.51 30.76
C LYS A 9 10.63 4.77 31.49
N TYR A 10 9.73 5.58 30.89
CA TYR A 10 8.41 5.85 31.49
C TYR A 10 7.46 4.68 31.30
N PHE A 11 7.54 3.96 30.18
CA PHE A 11 6.81 2.71 30.02
C PHE A 11 7.31 1.64 31.00
N ASP A 12 8.63 1.51 31.18
CA ASP A 12 9.21 0.57 32.15
C ASP A 12 8.74 0.88 33.57
N ALA A 13 8.73 2.17 33.94
CA ALA A 13 8.20 2.64 35.23
C ALA A 13 6.71 2.28 35.38
N LEU A 14 5.88 2.54 34.35
CA LEU A 14 4.45 2.19 34.38
C LEU A 14 4.22 0.69 34.54
N LEU A 15 4.96 -0.12 33.79
CA LEU A 15 4.82 -1.58 33.83
C LEU A 15 5.21 -2.18 35.17
N SER A 16 6.11 -1.52 35.93
CA SER A 16 6.53 -1.93 37.27
C SER A 16 5.54 -1.54 38.40
N LEU A 17 4.59 -0.65 38.15
CA LEU A 17 3.60 -0.24 39.13
C LEU A 17 2.59 -1.34 39.45
N GLU A 18 2.18 -1.43 40.71
CA GLU A 18 1.05 -2.26 41.12
C GLU A 18 -0.27 -1.52 40.88
N LEU A 19 -0.80 -1.66 39.69
CA LEU A 19 -2.07 -1.09 39.24
C LEU A 19 -3.03 -2.22 38.81
N LYS A 20 -4.34 -1.89 38.82
CA LYS A 20 -5.31 -2.78 38.16
C LYS A 20 -4.93 -2.95 36.66
N PRO A 21 -5.04 -4.14 36.08
CA PRO A 21 -4.66 -4.36 34.69
C PRO A 21 -5.29 -3.35 33.70
N GLN A 22 -6.56 -2.97 33.95
CA GLN A 22 -7.28 -2.02 33.10
C GLN A 22 -6.71 -0.60 33.22
N GLN A 23 -6.38 -0.14 34.42
CA GLN A 23 -5.73 1.16 34.63
C GLN A 23 -4.36 1.21 33.94
N LYS A 24 -3.59 0.12 34.09
CA LYS A 24 -2.28 -0.02 33.45
C LYS A 24 -2.39 0.01 31.91
N SER A 25 -3.32 -0.75 31.34
CA SER A 25 -3.56 -0.81 29.90
C SER A 25 -4.01 0.54 29.33
N LYS A 26 -4.95 1.22 30.01
CA LYS A 26 -5.42 2.55 29.59
C LYS A 26 -4.29 3.58 29.57
N LEU A 27 -3.49 3.64 30.60
CA LEU A 27 -2.37 4.57 30.68
C LEU A 27 -1.30 4.25 29.62
N PHE A 28 -1.04 2.96 29.43
CA PHE A 28 -0.10 2.48 28.44
C PHE A 28 -0.52 2.87 27.00
N SER A 29 -1.79 2.67 26.66
CA SER A 29 -2.31 3.00 25.32
C SER A 29 -2.28 4.51 25.05
N ASP A 30 -2.59 5.34 26.06
CA ASP A 30 -2.56 6.80 25.92
C ASP A 30 -1.13 7.34 25.74
N LEU A 31 -0.15 6.77 26.44
CA LEU A 31 1.27 7.09 26.19
C LEU A 31 1.71 6.66 24.79
N CYS A 32 1.25 5.50 24.32
CA CYS A 32 1.53 5.02 22.95
C CYS A 32 0.97 5.97 21.89
N ARG A 33 -0.21 6.59 22.08
CA ARG A 33 -0.78 7.56 21.14
C ARG A 33 0.16 8.72 20.84
N ILE A 34 0.87 9.23 21.87
CA ILE A 34 1.88 10.29 21.69
C ILE A 34 3.01 9.79 20.78
N ASN A 35 3.51 8.58 21.03
CA ASN A 35 4.58 7.99 20.24
C ASN A 35 4.14 7.64 18.80
N ILE A 36 2.89 7.25 18.60
CA ILE A 36 2.31 7.02 17.26
C ILE A 36 2.34 8.32 16.44
N LEU A 37 1.87 9.44 17.01
CA LEU A 37 1.93 10.75 16.33
C LEU A 37 3.37 11.13 15.99
N TYR A 38 4.30 10.92 16.92
CA TYR A 38 5.72 11.18 16.72
C TYR A 38 6.26 10.35 15.54
N MET A 39 6.06 9.04 15.55
CA MET A 39 6.58 8.15 14.51
C MET A 39 6.08 8.53 13.13
N ILE A 40 4.77 8.78 12.99
CA ILE A 40 4.14 9.12 11.71
C ILE A 40 4.65 10.45 11.18
N ASN A 41 4.72 11.49 12.02
CA ASN A 41 5.20 12.80 11.58
C ASN A 41 6.69 12.77 11.24
N LYS A 42 7.51 12.02 11.97
CA LYS A 42 8.94 11.84 11.68
C LYS A 42 9.16 11.06 10.37
N ALA A 43 8.36 10.02 10.13
CA ALA A 43 8.42 9.22 8.92
C ALA A 43 7.93 9.98 7.67
N GLY A 44 7.13 11.03 7.84
CA GLY A 44 6.49 11.75 6.75
C GLY A 44 5.23 11.08 6.20
N SER A 45 4.83 9.94 6.75
CA SER A 45 3.61 9.21 6.35
C SER A 45 3.28 8.09 7.34
N GLY A 46 2.02 7.66 7.39
CA GLY A 46 1.51 6.58 8.24
C GLY A 46 0.00 6.69 8.42
N HIS A 47 -0.60 5.79 9.20
CA HIS A 47 -2.04 5.70 9.40
C HIS A 47 -2.42 6.01 10.85
N VAL A 48 -2.74 7.29 11.14
CA VAL A 48 -3.09 7.74 12.49
C VAL A 48 -4.41 7.14 12.93
N GLY A 49 -5.46 7.30 12.11
CA GLY A 49 -6.83 6.95 12.49
C GLY A 49 -7.00 5.51 12.95
N SER A 50 -6.51 4.56 12.15
CA SER A 50 -6.59 3.13 12.48
C SER A 50 -5.62 2.71 13.59
N SER A 51 -4.47 3.38 13.72
CA SER A 51 -3.58 3.15 14.86
C SER A 51 -4.22 3.58 16.18
N PHE A 52 -4.99 4.68 16.15
CA PHE A 52 -5.67 5.19 17.35
C PHE A 52 -6.91 4.36 17.71
N SER A 53 -7.64 3.80 16.74
CA SER A 53 -8.77 2.91 17.03
C SER A 53 -8.31 1.59 17.66
N SER A 54 -7.19 1.04 17.21
CA SER A 54 -6.72 -0.30 17.62
C SER A 54 -5.79 -0.35 18.82
N ILE A 55 -5.20 0.80 19.25
CA ILE A 55 -4.16 0.79 20.29
C ILE A 55 -4.65 0.29 21.64
N ASP A 56 -5.89 0.56 22.03
CA ASP A 56 -6.46 0.09 23.30
C ASP A 56 -6.57 -1.44 23.30
N LEU A 57 -7.05 -2.01 22.19
CA LEU A 57 -7.19 -3.46 21.99
C LEU A 57 -5.82 -4.15 22.02
N MET A 58 -4.84 -3.60 21.28
CA MET A 58 -3.48 -4.13 21.23
C MET A 58 -2.80 -4.08 22.60
N SER A 59 -2.94 -2.96 23.30
CA SER A 59 -2.32 -2.78 24.62
C SER A 59 -2.80 -3.83 25.61
N TRP A 60 -4.12 -4.09 25.69
CA TRP A 60 -4.66 -5.13 26.53
C TRP A 60 -4.12 -6.52 26.18
N ILE A 61 -4.17 -6.90 24.90
CA ILE A 61 -3.75 -8.22 24.44
C ILE A 61 -2.26 -8.46 24.71
N PHE A 62 -1.42 -7.46 24.44
CA PHE A 62 0.00 -7.57 24.72
C PHE A 62 0.28 -7.69 26.22
N LEU A 63 -0.28 -6.81 27.04
CA LEU A 63 0.00 -6.79 28.46
C LEU A 63 -0.55 -8.02 29.20
N GLU A 64 -1.69 -8.55 28.76
CA GLU A 64 -2.36 -9.64 29.49
C GLU A 64 -2.10 -11.04 28.92
N TYR A 65 -1.71 -11.13 27.63
CA TYR A 65 -1.55 -12.44 27.00
C TYR A 65 -0.18 -12.66 26.35
N VAL A 66 0.28 -11.74 25.48
CA VAL A 66 1.49 -11.98 24.67
C VAL A 66 2.75 -11.86 25.51
N THR A 67 2.86 -10.86 26.39
CA THR A 67 4.05 -10.69 27.25
C THR A 67 4.10 -11.67 28.43
N LYS A 68 2.93 -12.19 28.86
CA LYS A 68 2.85 -13.17 29.96
C LYS A 68 3.13 -14.60 29.51
N ASP A 69 2.89 -14.92 28.25
CA ASP A 69 3.11 -16.25 27.70
C ASP A 69 3.55 -16.14 26.23
N SER A 70 4.81 -16.41 25.99
CA SER A 70 5.45 -16.33 24.66
C SER A 70 4.94 -17.38 23.66
N SER A 71 4.12 -18.33 24.08
CA SER A 71 3.45 -19.28 23.17
C SER A 71 2.22 -18.67 22.49
N ASN A 72 1.74 -17.54 22.98
CA ASN A 72 0.60 -16.84 22.41
C ASN A 72 1.03 -15.93 21.26
N TYR A 73 0.19 -15.83 20.24
CA TYR A 73 0.41 -15.02 19.05
C TYR A 73 -0.62 -13.90 18.95
N PHE A 74 -0.14 -12.72 18.58
CA PHE A 74 -0.99 -11.63 18.12
C PHE A 74 -0.42 -11.05 16.82
N PHE A 75 -1.28 -10.75 15.87
CA PHE A 75 -0.96 -9.90 14.71
C PHE A 75 -2.21 -9.21 14.17
N SER A 76 -2.00 -8.04 13.58
CA SER A 76 -3.07 -7.30 12.89
C SER A 76 -3.05 -7.66 11.41
N SER A 77 -4.14 -8.26 10.92
CA SER A 77 -4.29 -8.66 9.52
C SER A 77 -4.33 -7.46 8.59
N LYS A 78 -4.92 -6.34 9.02
CA LYS A 78 -5.01 -5.11 8.23
C LYS A 78 -3.64 -4.45 7.99
N GLY A 79 -2.70 -4.59 8.92
CA GLY A 79 -1.31 -4.14 8.79
C GLY A 79 -1.08 -2.64 8.77
N HIS A 80 -2.03 -1.83 8.34
CA HIS A 80 -1.86 -0.37 8.26
C HIS A 80 -1.89 0.32 9.65
N ASP A 81 -2.27 -0.35 10.72
CA ASP A 81 -2.08 0.07 12.11
C ASP A 81 -0.68 -0.26 12.66
N ALA A 82 0.30 -0.47 11.78
CA ALA A 82 1.70 -0.72 12.10
C ALA A 82 2.29 0.22 13.17
N PRO A 83 2.05 1.55 13.15
CA PRO A 83 2.56 2.43 14.19
C PRO A 83 2.07 2.06 15.60
N ALA A 84 0.83 1.58 15.76
CA ALA A 84 0.32 1.09 17.03
C ALA A 84 1.02 -0.21 17.45
N MET A 85 1.10 -1.18 16.53
CA MET A 85 1.78 -2.46 16.76
C MET A 85 3.23 -2.27 17.20
N TYR A 86 4.00 -1.46 16.46
CA TYR A 86 5.39 -1.19 16.78
C TYR A 86 5.57 -0.47 18.11
N ASN A 87 4.69 0.49 18.42
CA ASN A 87 4.75 1.16 19.73
C ASN A 87 4.52 0.20 20.89
N VAL A 88 3.55 -0.68 20.80
CA VAL A 88 3.31 -1.69 21.83
C VAL A 88 4.55 -2.58 21.98
N MET A 89 5.14 -3.05 20.87
CA MET A 89 6.32 -3.92 20.89
C MET A 89 7.57 -3.22 21.46
N ILE A 90 7.80 -1.95 21.10
CA ILE A 90 8.89 -1.12 21.65
C ILE A 90 8.69 -0.90 23.14
N SER A 91 7.48 -0.51 23.53
CA SER A 91 7.15 -0.17 24.91
C SER A 91 7.17 -1.37 25.85
N THR A 92 6.88 -2.56 25.34
CA THR A 92 6.98 -3.84 26.09
C THR A 92 8.36 -4.49 25.99
N GLY A 93 9.32 -3.91 25.26
CA GLY A 93 10.69 -4.42 25.12
C GLY A 93 10.86 -5.56 24.11
N GLN A 94 9.88 -5.83 23.28
CA GLN A 94 9.99 -6.82 22.19
C GLN A 94 10.76 -6.29 20.97
N LEU A 95 10.84 -4.95 20.84
CA LEU A 95 11.68 -4.25 19.87
C LEU A 95 12.60 -3.26 20.59
N ASP A 96 13.76 -2.99 19.99
CA ASP A 96 14.70 -2.00 20.50
C ASP A 96 14.09 -0.59 20.51
N ALA A 97 14.37 0.18 21.56
CA ALA A 97 13.81 1.53 21.73
C ALA A 97 14.20 2.50 20.61
N SER A 98 15.36 2.31 19.97
CA SER A 98 15.80 3.13 18.85
C SER A 98 14.91 3.02 17.61
N MET A 99 14.14 1.93 17.49
CA MET A 99 13.20 1.70 16.39
C MET A 99 12.03 2.70 16.39
N LEU A 100 11.74 3.35 17.52
CA LEU A 100 10.77 4.45 17.59
C LEU A 100 11.05 5.55 16.55
N HIS A 101 12.30 5.73 16.19
CA HIS A 101 12.77 6.79 15.29
C HIS A 101 12.87 6.37 13.82
N LYS A 102 12.56 5.12 13.49
CA LYS A 102 12.89 4.50 12.20
C LYS A 102 11.69 3.91 11.44
N LEU A 103 10.49 4.45 11.64
CA LEU A 103 9.33 4.04 10.85
C LEU A 103 9.55 4.39 9.37
N ARG A 104 9.27 3.45 8.46
CA ARG A 104 9.41 3.62 6.99
C ARG A 104 10.81 4.06 6.58
N ARG A 105 11.82 3.40 7.15
CA ARG A 105 13.25 3.56 6.80
C ARG A 105 13.83 2.19 6.43
N VAL A 106 14.78 2.17 5.50
CA VAL A 106 15.40 0.92 5.02
C VAL A 106 16.01 0.11 6.17
N ASP A 107 16.69 0.78 7.13
CA ASP A 107 17.26 0.13 8.30
C ASP A 107 16.34 0.18 9.53
N GLY A 108 15.03 0.16 9.32
CA GLY A 108 14.05 0.39 10.38
C GLY A 108 12.81 -0.48 10.27
N LEU A 109 11.68 0.13 10.60
CA LEU A 109 10.39 -0.54 10.65
C LEU A 109 9.63 -0.32 9.33
N PRO A 110 9.19 -1.38 8.64
CA PRO A 110 8.42 -1.26 7.41
C PRO A 110 7.06 -0.59 7.63
N GLY A 111 6.46 -0.11 6.54
CA GLY A 111 5.15 0.55 6.59
C GLY A 111 3.99 -0.35 6.98
N HIS A 112 4.13 -1.66 6.72
CA HIS A 112 3.26 -2.73 7.20
C HIS A 112 4.14 -3.80 7.83
N PRO A 113 3.76 -4.37 9.00
CA PRO A 113 4.57 -5.37 9.68
C PRO A 113 4.88 -6.58 8.80
N ASP A 114 6.14 -6.97 8.77
CA ASP A 114 6.62 -8.16 8.08
C ASP A 114 7.65 -8.94 8.92
N ILE A 115 7.94 -10.16 8.51
CA ILE A 115 8.81 -11.09 9.24
C ILE A 115 10.30 -10.68 9.25
N SER A 116 10.70 -9.64 8.53
CA SER A 116 12.05 -9.08 8.65
C SER A 116 12.23 -8.32 9.98
N THR A 117 11.10 -7.89 10.57
CA THR A 117 11.07 -7.25 11.89
C THR A 117 11.04 -8.32 12.98
N PRO A 118 11.93 -8.29 13.99
CA PRO A 118 11.93 -9.26 15.08
C PRO A 118 10.56 -9.37 15.76
N ASN A 119 10.17 -10.61 16.12
CA ASN A 119 8.91 -10.93 16.79
C ASN A 119 7.62 -10.65 16.00
N ILE A 120 7.71 -10.22 14.76
CA ILE A 120 6.54 -10.19 13.86
C ILE A 120 6.25 -11.59 13.35
N VAL A 121 5.00 -12.02 13.54
CA VAL A 121 4.56 -13.40 13.31
C VAL A 121 4.39 -13.72 11.83
N THR A 122 3.93 -12.74 11.04
CA THR A 122 3.62 -12.92 9.62
C THR A 122 3.59 -11.58 8.89
N ASN A 123 3.81 -11.62 7.58
CA ASN A 123 3.64 -10.46 6.71
C ASN A 123 2.18 -10.02 6.65
N THR A 124 1.97 -8.71 6.62
CA THR A 124 0.69 -8.03 6.60
C THR A 124 0.60 -7.00 5.45
N GLY A 125 -0.46 -6.20 5.42
CA GLY A 125 -0.65 -5.13 4.44
C GLY A 125 -1.48 -5.54 3.21
N SER A 126 -1.49 -6.82 2.84
CA SER A 126 -2.43 -7.36 1.87
C SER A 126 -3.62 -7.95 2.62
N LEU A 127 -4.78 -7.30 2.49
CA LEU A 127 -5.97 -7.60 3.29
C LEU A 127 -6.56 -8.99 3.01
N GLY A 128 -7.31 -9.52 3.97
CA GLY A 128 -8.08 -10.77 3.85
C GLY A 128 -7.35 -12.05 4.27
N MET A 129 -6.04 -12.04 4.44
CA MET A 129 -5.24 -13.27 4.62
C MET A 129 -5.07 -13.71 6.08
N GLY A 130 -5.30 -12.82 7.05
CA GLY A 130 -4.87 -13.03 8.44
C GLY A 130 -5.52 -14.24 9.11
N ILE A 131 -6.81 -14.45 8.96
CA ILE A 131 -7.52 -15.58 9.59
C ILE A 131 -6.98 -16.91 9.05
N SER A 132 -6.72 -17.01 7.76
CA SER A 132 -6.11 -18.21 7.15
C SER A 132 -4.71 -18.49 7.70
N LYS A 133 -3.89 -17.46 7.90
CA LYS A 133 -2.56 -17.57 8.52
C LYS A 133 -2.66 -18.01 9.98
N ALA A 134 -3.61 -17.46 10.75
CA ALA A 134 -3.89 -17.88 12.12
C ALA A 134 -4.23 -19.38 12.20
N LYS A 135 -5.09 -19.87 11.30
CA LYS A 135 -5.39 -21.32 11.19
C LYS A 135 -4.14 -22.15 10.95
N GLY A 136 -3.25 -21.68 10.09
CA GLY A 136 -1.96 -22.34 9.82
C GLY A 136 -1.08 -22.42 11.07
N LEU A 137 -0.97 -21.33 11.83
CA LEU A 137 -0.22 -21.28 13.10
C LEU A 137 -0.80 -22.27 14.13
N ILE A 138 -2.11 -22.32 14.29
CA ILE A 138 -2.79 -23.25 15.20
C ILE A 138 -2.47 -24.70 14.80
N LYS A 139 -2.63 -25.04 13.51
CA LYS A 139 -2.32 -26.39 13.02
C LYS A 139 -0.87 -26.77 13.27
N ALA A 140 0.07 -25.86 13.02
CA ALA A 140 1.48 -26.08 13.27
C ALA A 140 1.78 -26.33 14.76
N ASN A 141 1.18 -25.55 15.67
CA ASN A 141 1.36 -25.74 17.11
C ASN A 141 0.71 -27.05 17.60
N ARG A 142 -0.47 -27.44 17.11
CA ARG A 142 -1.07 -28.73 17.40
C ARG A 142 -0.19 -29.90 16.97
N LEU A 143 0.46 -29.82 15.79
CA LEU A 143 1.42 -30.84 15.32
C LEU A 143 2.68 -30.93 16.20
N LYS A 144 3.08 -29.81 16.80
CA LYS A 144 4.19 -29.75 17.77
C LYS A 144 3.79 -30.13 19.20
N ASN A 145 2.51 -30.45 19.44
CA ASN A 145 1.94 -30.64 20.78
C ASN A 145 2.16 -29.43 21.71
N SER A 146 2.18 -28.23 21.16
CA SER A 146 2.35 -26.97 21.88
C SER A 146 1.01 -26.27 22.05
N ALA A 147 0.70 -25.85 23.27
CA ALA A 147 -0.46 -25.00 23.53
C ALA A 147 -0.18 -23.57 23.06
N CYS A 148 -1.18 -22.91 22.49
CA CYS A 148 -1.10 -21.51 22.12
C CYS A 148 -2.49 -20.85 22.12
N LYS A 149 -2.54 -19.53 22.19
CA LYS A 149 -3.69 -18.72 21.76
C LYS A 149 -3.25 -17.86 20.59
N VAL A 150 -4.13 -17.71 19.63
CA VAL A 150 -3.87 -16.87 18.44
C VAL A 150 -4.94 -15.80 18.36
N PHE A 151 -4.52 -14.57 18.54
CA PHE A 151 -5.37 -13.39 18.41
C PHE A 151 -5.07 -12.75 17.05
N VAL A 152 -6.06 -12.68 16.17
CA VAL A 152 -5.94 -11.99 14.89
C VAL A 152 -6.90 -10.83 14.84
N MET A 153 -6.36 -9.62 14.64
CA MET A 153 -7.17 -8.41 14.50
C MET A 153 -7.42 -8.15 13.03
N THR A 154 -8.67 -7.94 12.65
CA THR A 154 -9.11 -7.52 11.31
C THR A 154 -9.66 -6.11 11.37
N GLY A 155 -9.64 -5.40 10.24
CA GLY A 155 -10.45 -4.20 10.05
C GLY A 155 -11.85 -4.59 9.58
N ASP A 156 -12.81 -3.73 9.84
CA ASP A 156 -14.19 -3.91 9.36
C ASP A 156 -14.30 -3.79 7.83
N GLY A 157 -13.59 -2.83 7.21
CA GLY A 157 -13.47 -2.76 5.74
C GLY A 157 -12.78 -3.99 5.14
N GLU A 158 -11.80 -4.57 5.83
CA GLU A 158 -11.13 -5.81 5.41
C GLU A 158 -12.11 -7.00 5.31
N LEU A 159 -13.21 -6.98 6.06
CA LEU A 159 -14.23 -8.03 6.01
C LEU A 159 -14.98 -8.08 4.66
N GLN A 160 -14.80 -7.12 3.78
CA GLN A 160 -15.35 -7.16 2.41
C GLN A 160 -14.58 -8.12 1.51
N GLU A 161 -13.33 -8.44 1.85
CA GLU A 161 -12.54 -9.44 1.13
C GLU A 161 -13.16 -10.85 1.20
N GLY A 162 -13.35 -11.47 0.05
CA GLY A 162 -13.94 -12.81 -0.05
C GLY A 162 -13.19 -13.87 0.74
N GLN A 163 -11.85 -13.79 0.81
CA GLN A 163 -11.01 -14.73 1.54
C GLN A 163 -11.29 -14.74 3.06
N ILE A 164 -11.79 -13.66 3.64
CA ILE A 164 -12.22 -13.65 5.05
C ILE A 164 -13.30 -14.72 5.25
N TRP A 165 -14.37 -14.68 4.47
CA TRP A 165 -15.51 -15.60 4.60
C TRP A 165 -15.14 -17.04 4.23
N GLU A 166 -14.32 -17.21 3.21
CA GLU A 166 -13.73 -18.50 2.85
C GLU A 166 -12.94 -19.11 4.03
N SER A 167 -12.18 -18.29 4.75
CA SER A 167 -11.35 -18.72 5.88
C SER A 167 -12.14 -19.21 7.09
N LEU A 168 -13.40 -18.75 7.27
CA LEU A 168 -14.25 -19.13 8.40
C LEU A 168 -14.79 -20.56 8.27
N ASN A 169 -14.88 -21.07 7.04
CA ASN A 169 -15.26 -22.45 6.81
C ASN A 169 -14.35 -23.41 7.60
N ARG A 170 -14.95 -24.41 8.23
CA ARG A 170 -14.29 -25.47 9.01
C ARG A 170 -13.76 -25.08 10.40
N LEU A 171 -13.73 -23.79 10.81
CA LEU A 171 -13.26 -23.41 12.14
C LEU A 171 -13.96 -24.19 13.26
N ARG A 172 -15.29 -24.28 13.18
CA ARG A 172 -16.10 -25.05 14.12
C ARG A 172 -15.85 -26.55 14.02
N GLN A 173 -15.79 -27.12 12.81
CA GLN A 173 -15.52 -28.53 12.58
C GLN A 173 -14.16 -28.98 13.11
N GLU A 174 -13.14 -28.12 12.91
CA GLU A 174 -11.78 -28.36 13.38
C GLU A 174 -11.58 -27.94 14.86
N LYS A 175 -12.65 -27.46 15.52
CA LYS A 175 -12.66 -27.04 16.93
C LYS A 175 -11.45 -26.15 17.27
N MET A 176 -11.25 -25.09 16.48
CA MET A 176 -10.10 -24.18 16.64
C MET A 176 -10.32 -23.21 17.80
N LYS A 177 -10.43 -23.74 19.02
CA LYS A 177 -10.65 -22.98 20.27
C LYS A 177 -9.50 -22.02 20.63
N GLU A 178 -8.35 -22.20 20.02
CA GLU A 178 -7.16 -21.34 20.18
C GLU A 178 -7.33 -20.01 19.46
N LEU A 179 -8.27 -19.89 18.50
CA LEU A 179 -8.47 -18.72 17.67
C LEU A 179 -9.49 -17.78 18.28
N THR A 180 -9.08 -16.53 18.47
CA THR A 180 -9.98 -15.39 18.68
C THR A 180 -9.76 -14.36 17.59
N ILE A 181 -10.78 -14.09 16.79
CA ILE A 181 -10.80 -13.01 15.80
C ILE A 181 -11.30 -11.75 16.50
N ILE A 182 -10.59 -10.65 16.32
CA ILE A 182 -10.93 -9.33 16.89
C ILE A 182 -11.20 -8.40 15.73
N VAL A 183 -12.41 -7.88 15.62
CA VAL A 183 -12.77 -6.90 14.59
C VAL A 183 -12.63 -5.50 15.17
N ASP A 184 -11.69 -4.71 14.65
CA ASP A 184 -11.64 -3.27 14.90
C ASP A 184 -12.75 -2.61 14.07
N HIS A 185 -13.95 -2.54 14.65
CA HIS A 185 -15.16 -2.05 14.00
C HIS A 185 -15.31 -0.54 14.20
N ASN A 186 -14.47 0.22 13.51
CA ASN A 186 -14.46 1.68 13.58
C ASN A 186 -15.41 2.35 12.58
N LYS A 187 -16.11 1.57 11.74
CA LYS A 187 -17.17 1.97 10.79
C LYS A 187 -16.69 2.81 9.61
N PHE A 188 -15.37 2.90 9.41
CA PHE A 188 -14.75 3.62 8.31
C PHE A 188 -13.76 2.72 7.56
N GLN A 189 -13.86 2.73 6.24
CA GLN A 189 -12.85 2.16 5.34
C GLN A 189 -11.67 3.11 5.20
N SER A 190 -11.09 3.25 3.98
CA SER A 190 -10.00 4.20 3.77
C SER A 190 -10.43 5.62 4.18
N ASP A 191 -11.42 6.17 3.51
CA ASP A 191 -11.79 7.58 3.67
C ASP A 191 -13.28 7.79 3.96
N ARG A 192 -14.13 6.78 3.71
CA ARG A 192 -15.59 6.85 3.83
C ARG A 192 -16.14 5.85 4.84
N LYS A 193 -17.38 6.10 5.27
CA LYS A 193 -18.11 5.14 6.11
C LYS A 193 -18.40 3.84 5.32
N ILE A 194 -18.28 2.71 5.99
CA ILE A 194 -18.62 1.40 5.41
C ILE A 194 -20.06 1.37 4.91
N SER A 195 -20.99 1.95 5.66
CA SER A 195 -22.41 2.03 5.29
C SER A 195 -22.69 2.77 3.97
N THR A 196 -21.75 3.57 3.49
CA THR A 196 -21.88 4.33 2.22
C THR A 196 -21.04 3.76 1.08
N THR A 197 -20.18 2.81 1.37
CA THR A 197 -19.33 2.11 0.37
C THR A 197 -19.86 0.70 0.10
N SER A 198 -19.64 -0.22 1.03
CA SER A 198 -20.12 -1.59 0.92
C SER A 198 -20.55 -2.09 2.30
N ASP A 199 -21.83 -1.93 2.63
CA ASP A 199 -22.40 -2.31 3.93
C ASP A 199 -22.51 -3.83 4.06
N LEU A 200 -21.83 -4.38 5.05
CA LEU A 200 -21.87 -5.81 5.35
C LEU A 200 -23.10 -6.22 6.20
N GLY A 201 -23.93 -5.28 6.63
CA GLY A 201 -25.06 -5.56 7.52
C GLY A 201 -24.61 -6.03 8.91
N SER A 202 -25.40 -6.88 9.56
CA SER A 202 -25.06 -7.39 10.90
C SER A 202 -23.87 -8.34 10.87
N LEU A 203 -22.72 -7.88 11.32
CA LEU A 203 -21.51 -8.70 11.46
C LEU A 203 -21.73 -9.84 12.45
N GLU A 204 -22.44 -9.59 13.56
CA GLU A 204 -22.75 -10.59 14.59
C GLU A 204 -23.50 -11.79 13.97
N THR A 205 -24.60 -11.53 13.29
CA THR A 205 -25.39 -12.57 12.62
C THR A 205 -24.56 -13.33 11.57
N LYS A 206 -23.71 -12.62 10.81
CA LYS A 206 -22.83 -13.25 9.81
C LYS A 206 -21.86 -14.23 10.47
N PHE A 207 -21.11 -13.82 11.49
CA PHE A 207 -20.15 -14.70 12.15
C PHE A 207 -20.83 -15.86 12.87
N GLU A 208 -21.97 -15.63 13.51
CA GLU A 208 -22.77 -16.69 14.14
C GLU A 208 -23.27 -17.72 13.12
N SER A 209 -23.60 -17.31 11.89
CA SER A 209 -24.02 -18.23 10.83
C SER A 209 -22.93 -19.24 10.44
N PHE A 210 -21.64 -18.89 10.64
CA PHE A 210 -20.51 -19.81 10.51
C PHE A 210 -20.30 -20.67 11.76
N GLY A 211 -21.12 -20.48 12.80
CA GLY A 211 -21.06 -21.22 14.06
C GLY A 211 -19.95 -20.76 14.98
N LEU A 212 -19.55 -19.50 14.89
CA LEU A 212 -18.57 -18.87 15.79
C LEU A 212 -19.24 -18.25 17.00
N LYS A 213 -18.62 -18.35 18.15
CA LYS A 213 -19.05 -17.64 19.35
C LYS A 213 -18.74 -16.16 19.19
N THR A 214 -19.76 -15.31 19.15
CA THR A 214 -19.60 -13.88 18.88
C THR A 214 -20.05 -13.04 20.07
N ILE A 215 -19.28 -12.00 20.39
CA ILE A 215 -19.64 -10.94 21.35
C ILE A 215 -19.34 -9.59 20.73
N THR A 216 -20.21 -8.62 20.95
CA THR A 216 -20.00 -7.21 20.57
C THR A 216 -19.76 -6.39 21.84
N CYS A 217 -18.75 -5.51 21.82
CA CYS A 217 -18.41 -4.65 22.97
C CYS A 217 -17.96 -3.25 22.52
N ASP A 218 -17.88 -2.31 23.46
CA ASP A 218 -17.15 -1.06 23.27
C ASP A 218 -15.65 -1.34 23.33
N GLY A 219 -14.97 -1.21 22.19
CA GLY A 219 -13.53 -1.48 22.06
C GLY A 219 -12.64 -0.40 22.69
N ASN A 220 -13.14 0.83 22.87
CA ASN A 220 -12.41 1.89 23.55
C ASN A 220 -12.63 1.89 25.07
N ASN A 221 -13.54 1.05 25.58
CA ASN A 221 -13.72 0.77 26.99
C ASN A 221 -12.94 -0.48 27.40
N VAL A 222 -11.80 -0.29 28.03
CA VAL A 222 -10.88 -1.38 28.42
C VAL A 222 -11.54 -2.42 29.33
N ASP A 223 -12.44 -2.03 30.24
CA ASP A 223 -13.12 -2.95 31.15
C ASP A 223 -14.08 -3.87 30.39
N GLU A 224 -14.84 -3.32 29.47
CA GLU A 224 -15.79 -4.06 28.64
C GLU A 224 -15.09 -4.98 27.66
N PHE A 225 -14.05 -4.48 26.96
CA PHE A 225 -13.21 -5.28 26.07
C PHE A 225 -12.57 -6.47 26.80
N ALA A 226 -11.95 -6.22 27.95
CA ALA A 226 -11.30 -7.23 28.77
C ALA A 226 -12.28 -8.33 29.23
N SER A 227 -13.44 -7.93 29.74
CA SER A 227 -14.49 -8.86 30.21
C SER A 227 -15.02 -9.73 29.07
N SER A 228 -15.29 -9.11 27.92
CA SER A 228 -15.80 -9.79 26.73
C SER A 228 -14.79 -10.77 26.17
N LEU A 229 -13.52 -10.37 26.04
CA LEU A 229 -12.43 -11.24 25.58
C LEU A 229 -12.24 -12.44 26.50
N ASN A 230 -12.21 -12.23 27.82
CA ASN A 230 -12.10 -13.31 28.79
C ASN A 230 -13.27 -14.30 28.70
N THR A 231 -14.49 -13.81 28.48
CA THR A 231 -15.68 -14.64 28.30
C THR A 231 -15.57 -15.52 27.05
N LEU A 232 -15.09 -14.97 25.94
CA LEU A 232 -14.86 -15.73 24.71
C LEU A 232 -13.78 -16.80 24.90
N ILE A 233 -12.65 -16.47 25.49
CA ILE A 233 -11.57 -17.42 25.76
C ILE A 233 -12.05 -18.55 26.68
N ALA A 234 -12.82 -18.24 27.72
CA ALA A 234 -13.36 -19.22 28.65
C ALA A 234 -14.40 -20.16 28.00
N SER A 235 -15.04 -19.75 26.91
CA SER A 235 -16.01 -20.58 26.20
C SER A 235 -15.39 -21.85 25.59
N GLY A 236 -14.09 -21.81 25.28
CA GLY A 236 -13.39 -22.92 24.64
C GLY A 236 -13.85 -23.20 23.19
N GLU A 237 -14.42 -22.20 22.53
CA GLU A 237 -14.88 -22.25 21.14
C GLU A 237 -14.11 -21.26 20.26
N PRO A 238 -14.00 -21.51 18.92
CA PRO A 238 -13.50 -20.48 18.02
C PRO A 238 -14.44 -19.27 18.06
N SER A 239 -13.85 -18.09 18.23
CA SER A 239 -14.63 -16.93 18.66
C SER A 239 -14.30 -15.65 17.92
N VAL A 240 -15.25 -14.71 17.93
CA VAL A 240 -15.14 -13.38 17.33
C VAL A 240 -15.54 -12.33 18.37
N LEU A 241 -14.69 -11.34 18.56
CA LEU A 241 -14.98 -10.15 19.34
C LEU A 241 -15.13 -8.95 18.39
N ILE A 242 -16.35 -8.47 18.22
CA ILE A 242 -16.63 -7.26 17.46
C ILE A 242 -16.44 -6.07 18.39
N SER A 243 -15.32 -5.38 18.25
CA SER A 243 -14.94 -4.26 19.09
C SER A 243 -15.36 -2.97 18.40
N ASN A 244 -16.48 -2.36 18.83
CA ASN A 244 -16.87 -1.04 18.37
C ASN A 244 -15.85 -0.01 18.84
N THR A 245 -15.15 0.61 17.91
CA THR A 245 -14.13 1.61 18.18
C THR A 245 -14.43 2.91 17.44
N VAL A 246 -13.72 3.96 17.80
CA VAL A 246 -13.79 5.25 17.10
C VAL A 246 -12.49 5.46 16.34
N LYS A 247 -12.58 5.64 15.01
CA LYS A 247 -11.40 5.94 14.18
C LYS A 247 -10.81 7.28 14.64
N GLY A 248 -9.53 7.29 15.05
CA GLY A 248 -8.89 8.48 15.61
C GLY A 248 -9.11 8.70 17.11
N SER A 249 -9.63 7.71 17.87
CA SER A 249 -9.95 7.77 19.29
C SER A 249 -8.82 8.34 20.15
N GLY A 250 -9.17 9.24 21.08
CA GLY A 250 -8.25 9.87 22.04
C GLY A 250 -7.83 11.29 21.68
N VAL A 251 -8.11 11.75 20.45
CA VAL A 251 -7.95 13.15 20.04
C VAL A 251 -9.23 13.62 19.35
N LYS A 252 -9.99 14.44 20.02
CA LYS A 252 -11.35 14.85 19.61
C LYS A 252 -11.45 15.37 18.19
N TYR A 253 -10.44 16.11 17.73
CA TYR A 253 -10.41 16.62 16.36
C TYR A 253 -10.19 15.53 15.30
N MET A 254 -9.64 14.38 15.68
CA MET A 254 -9.36 13.24 14.77
C MET A 254 -10.46 12.18 14.83
N GLU A 255 -11.37 12.25 15.79
CA GLU A 255 -12.44 11.28 15.96
C GLU A 255 -13.47 11.36 14.83
N SER A 256 -13.81 10.19 14.30
CA SER A 256 -14.72 10.04 13.16
C SER A 256 -16.20 10.23 13.49
N GLU A 257 -16.57 10.27 14.75
CA GLU A 257 -17.99 10.32 15.20
C GLU A 257 -18.73 11.58 14.72
N SER A 258 -18.03 12.70 14.53
CA SER A 258 -18.62 13.97 14.07
C SER A 258 -18.84 14.05 12.57
N LEU A 259 -18.36 13.06 11.78
CA LEU A 259 -18.44 13.09 10.32
C LEU A 259 -19.81 12.63 9.81
N SER A 260 -20.34 13.35 8.83
CA SER A 260 -21.54 12.95 8.07
C SER A 260 -21.21 11.86 7.03
N ASP A 261 -22.24 11.30 6.41
CA ASP A 261 -22.08 10.27 5.36
C ASP A 261 -21.43 10.79 4.07
N LYS A 262 -21.32 12.10 3.92
CA LYS A 262 -20.71 12.75 2.75
C LYS A 262 -19.29 13.22 3.00
N ASP A 263 -18.81 13.15 4.23
CA ASP A 263 -17.50 13.64 4.62
C ASP A 263 -16.44 12.57 4.39
N PHE A 264 -15.24 13.03 4.02
CA PHE A 264 -14.05 12.17 3.95
C PHE A 264 -13.29 12.25 5.26
N TYR A 265 -12.83 11.10 5.76
CA TYR A 265 -11.95 11.02 6.92
C TYR A 265 -10.53 11.45 6.53
N GLN A 266 -10.06 12.56 7.10
CA GLN A 266 -8.80 13.20 6.68
C GLN A 266 -7.53 12.62 7.32
N PHE A 267 -7.65 11.73 8.31
CA PHE A 267 -6.52 11.17 9.06
C PHE A 267 -6.31 9.68 8.79
N HIS A 268 -6.75 9.22 7.61
CA HIS A 268 -6.52 7.83 7.23
C HIS A 268 -5.03 7.58 6.98
N SER A 269 -4.40 8.37 6.13
CA SER A 269 -2.98 8.26 5.79
C SER A 269 -2.31 9.63 5.70
N GLY A 270 -0.97 9.65 5.79
CA GLY A 270 -0.19 10.90 5.68
C GLY A 270 0.33 11.41 7.02
N THR A 271 0.77 12.67 7.03
CA THR A 271 1.25 13.37 8.22
C THR A 271 0.20 14.32 8.76
N VAL A 272 0.27 14.58 10.05
CA VAL A 272 -0.54 15.60 10.71
C VAL A 272 0.17 16.96 10.60
N LYS A 273 -0.58 18.01 10.21
CA LYS A 273 -0.05 19.39 10.15
C LYS A 273 0.47 19.80 11.52
N GLN A 274 1.51 20.65 11.56
CA GLN A 274 2.21 21.01 12.79
C GLN A 274 1.28 21.57 13.90
N ASP A 275 0.39 22.47 13.54
CA ASP A 275 -0.56 23.09 14.48
C ASP A 275 -1.54 22.07 15.07
N ILE A 276 -2.01 21.12 14.25
CA ILE A 276 -2.87 20.01 14.68
C ILE A 276 -2.08 19.03 15.53
N TYR A 277 -0.83 18.71 15.13
CA TYR A 277 0.07 17.83 15.87
C TYR A 277 0.30 18.34 17.31
N GLU A 278 0.68 19.61 17.48
CA GLU A 278 0.95 20.21 18.79
C GLU A 278 -0.30 20.25 19.68
N LYS A 279 -1.46 20.59 19.09
CA LYS A 279 -2.75 20.54 19.80
C LYS A 279 -3.09 19.12 20.25
N SER A 280 -2.89 18.14 19.38
CA SER A 280 -3.18 16.72 19.68
C SER A 280 -2.28 16.18 20.80
N VAL A 281 -0.99 16.47 20.74
CA VAL A 281 -0.06 16.08 21.83
C VAL A 281 -0.46 16.73 23.16
N LYS A 282 -0.82 18.02 23.15
CA LYS A 282 -1.27 18.73 24.36
C LYS A 282 -2.55 18.12 24.93
N GLU A 283 -3.52 17.78 24.06
CA GLU A 283 -4.76 17.12 24.47
C GLU A 283 -4.48 15.77 25.13
N LEU A 284 -3.67 14.91 24.48
CA LEU A 284 -3.28 13.61 25.03
C LEU A 284 -2.58 13.73 26.39
N VAL A 285 -1.65 14.68 26.52
CA VAL A 285 -0.96 14.92 27.81
C VAL A 285 -1.95 15.34 28.90
N ASN A 286 -2.91 16.19 28.59
CA ASN A 286 -3.94 16.60 29.56
C ASN A 286 -4.83 15.40 29.96
N ASN A 287 -5.31 14.64 28.98
CA ASN A 287 -6.14 13.45 29.25
C ASN A 287 -5.41 12.44 30.16
N ILE A 288 -4.11 12.21 29.91
CA ILE A 288 -3.28 11.32 30.73
C ILE A 288 -3.17 11.87 32.18
N LYS A 289 -2.90 13.16 32.32
CA LYS A 289 -2.79 13.80 33.67
C LYS A 289 -4.11 13.75 34.43
N ASP A 290 -5.23 14.04 33.76
CA ASP A 290 -6.57 13.99 34.36
C ASP A 290 -6.91 12.56 34.81
N PHE A 291 -6.56 11.54 34.00
CA PHE A 291 -6.73 10.14 34.36
C PHE A 291 -5.89 9.75 35.57
N ILE A 292 -4.59 10.11 35.59
CA ILE A 292 -3.69 9.89 36.75
C ILE A 292 -4.25 10.50 38.02
N GLN A 293 -4.73 11.75 37.94
CA GLN A 293 -5.31 12.45 39.07
C GLN A 293 -6.62 11.79 39.55
N LYS A 294 -7.53 11.50 38.63
CA LYS A 294 -8.82 10.86 38.90
C LYS A 294 -8.67 9.52 39.61
N GLU A 295 -7.75 8.69 39.10
CA GLU A 295 -7.50 7.35 39.62
C GLU A 295 -6.51 7.34 40.81
N SER A 296 -6.00 8.51 41.22
CA SER A 296 -5.00 8.67 42.32
C SER A 296 -3.74 7.82 42.09
N ILE A 297 -3.27 7.75 40.83
CA ILE A 297 -2.10 6.97 40.48
C ILE A 297 -0.83 7.77 40.74
N ASN A 298 0.13 7.19 41.46
CA ASN A 298 1.44 7.80 41.67
C ASN A 298 2.37 7.52 40.49
N TYR A 299 2.19 8.26 39.40
CA TYR A 299 2.97 8.13 38.19
C TYR A 299 3.27 9.49 37.55
N VAL A 300 4.49 9.65 37.04
CA VAL A 300 4.96 10.89 36.40
C VAL A 300 5.65 10.54 35.09
N PHE A 301 5.43 11.38 34.08
CA PHE A 301 6.11 11.27 32.79
C PHE A 301 6.46 12.64 32.23
N GLU A 302 7.43 12.68 31.34
CA GLU A 302 7.86 13.89 30.64
C GLU A 302 7.98 13.63 29.14
N LEU A 303 7.68 14.65 28.36
CA LEU A 303 7.92 14.63 26.91
C LEU A 303 9.40 14.86 26.61
N THR A 304 9.94 14.04 25.74
CA THR A 304 11.23 14.31 25.09
C THR A 304 10.98 15.05 23.79
N THR A 305 11.72 16.13 23.56
CA THR A 305 11.58 16.97 22.35
C THR A 305 12.69 16.65 21.35
N GLU A 306 12.33 16.45 20.09
CA GLU A 306 13.27 16.35 18.97
C GLU A 306 13.00 17.47 17.96
N LYS A 307 14.06 18.21 17.58
CA LYS A 307 13.98 19.21 16.50
C LYS A 307 14.16 18.50 15.17
N PHE A 308 13.16 18.59 14.32
CA PHE A 308 13.15 18.00 12.99
C PHE A 308 13.12 19.09 11.93
N SER A 309 14.11 19.09 11.03
CA SER A 309 14.16 19.99 9.88
C SER A 309 13.76 19.22 8.62
N ASN A 310 12.61 19.54 8.06
CA ASN A 310 12.31 19.12 6.69
C ASN A 310 13.23 19.93 5.75
N THR A 311 14.23 19.28 5.19
CA THR A 311 15.02 19.85 4.10
C THR A 311 14.17 19.82 2.83
N SER A 312 13.50 20.93 2.52
CA SER A 312 12.91 21.11 1.20
C SER A 312 14.03 21.34 0.20
N PHE A 313 14.27 20.39 -0.69
CA PHE A 313 15.13 20.61 -1.83
C PHE A 313 14.49 21.62 -2.79
N LYS A 314 15.29 22.53 -3.33
CA LYS A 314 14.84 23.45 -4.36
C LYS A 314 14.45 22.63 -5.59
N LYS A 315 13.21 22.77 -6.05
CA LYS A 315 12.74 22.11 -7.27
C LYS A 315 13.50 22.65 -8.49
N GLU A 316 14.05 21.74 -9.27
CA GLU A 316 14.80 22.09 -10.49
C GLU A 316 13.88 22.06 -11.72
N PHE A 317 12.88 21.17 -11.72
CA PHE A 317 11.98 20.94 -12.85
C PHE A 317 10.51 21.08 -12.44
N ARG A 318 9.63 21.15 -13.46
CA ARG A 318 8.19 21.17 -13.22
C ARG A 318 7.73 19.84 -12.62
N THR A 319 7.08 19.90 -11.49
CA THR A 319 6.42 18.74 -10.86
C THR A 319 5.13 18.42 -11.62
N GLN A 320 4.97 17.16 -12.00
CA GLN A 320 3.80 16.64 -12.72
C GLN A 320 3.10 15.55 -11.89
N SER A 321 1.78 15.41 -12.08
CA SER A 321 0.95 14.41 -11.41
C SER A 321 0.12 13.64 -12.43
N LEU A 322 0.49 12.37 -12.64
CA LEU A 322 -0.17 11.52 -13.63
C LEU A 322 -1.63 11.22 -13.26
N ILE A 323 -1.93 11.07 -11.96
CA ILE A 323 -3.31 10.85 -11.48
C ILE A 323 -4.22 12.03 -11.83
N LYS A 324 -3.74 13.27 -11.68
CA LYS A 324 -4.53 14.45 -12.05
C LYS A 324 -4.75 14.56 -13.56
N ALA A 325 -3.74 14.23 -14.35
CA ALA A 325 -3.84 14.20 -15.81
C ALA A 325 -4.81 13.12 -16.29
N TYR A 326 -4.73 11.93 -15.67
CA TYR A 326 -5.65 10.82 -15.89
C TYR A 326 -7.10 11.24 -15.62
N SER A 327 -7.41 11.75 -14.42
CA SER A 327 -8.75 12.19 -14.02
C SER A 327 -9.33 13.19 -15.01
N LYS A 328 -8.54 14.19 -15.41
CA LYS A 328 -8.96 15.21 -16.39
C LYS A 328 -9.25 14.61 -17.77
N ALA A 329 -8.41 13.70 -18.23
CA ALA A 329 -8.57 13.03 -19.52
C ALA A 329 -9.83 12.14 -19.53
N LEU A 330 -10.02 11.32 -18.48
CA LEU A 330 -11.20 10.48 -18.32
C LEU A 330 -12.49 11.28 -18.33
N ILE A 331 -12.58 12.36 -17.57
CA ILE A 331 -13.75 13.23 -17.53
C ILE A 331 -14.02 13.84 -18.91
N GLY A 332 -12.96 14.25 -19.63
CA GLY A 332 -13.08 14.79 -20.98
C GLY A 332 -13.72 13.81 -21.95
N GLU A 333 -13.29 12.56 -21.95
CA GLU A 333 -13.84 11.49 -22.78
C GLU A 333 -15.27 11.10 -22.35
N ALA A 334 -15.51 10.98 -21.03
CA ALA A 334 -16.80 10.57 -20.47
C ALA A 334 -17.94 11.59 -20.75
N LYS A 335 -17.64 12.87 -20.96
CA LYS A 335 -18.61 13.88 -21.39
C LYS A 335 -19.20 13.57 -22.76
N ASN A 336 -18.39 12.98 -23.66
CA ASN A 336 -18.76 12.70 -25.02
C ASN A 336 -19.21 11.24 -25.23
N ASN A 337 -18.82 10.33 -24.34
CA ASN A 337 -19.15 8.91 -24.44
C ASN A 337 -19.88 8.44 -23.16
N LYS A 338 -21.20 8.24 -23.30
CA LYS A 338 -22.06 7.78 -22.19
C LYS A 338 -21.88 6.31 -21.82
N LYS A 339 -21.15 5.53 -22.64
CA LYS A 339 -20.86 4.12 -22.36
C LYS A 339 -19.73 3.93 -21.37
N ILE A 340 -18.94 4.96 -21.09
CA ILE A 340 -17.87 4.93 -20.10
C ILE A 340 -18.49 4.88 -18.71
N VAL A 341 -18.13 3.84 -17.94
CA VAL A 341 -18.48 3.65 -16.54
C VAL A 341 -17.21 3.39 -15.73
N ALA A 342 -17.14 3.85 -14.49
CA ALA A 342 -16.00 3.68 -13.61
C ALA A 342 -16.38 2.81 -12.40
N LEU A 343 -15.52 1.83 -12.09
CA LEU A 343 -15.63 0.99 -10.91
C LEU A 343 -14.39 1.25 -10.01
N ASP A 344 -14.59 1.40 -8.71
CA ASP A 344 -13.53 1.66 -7.74
C ASP A 344 -13.58 0.67 -6.56
N GLY A 345 -12.42 0.34 -6.03
CA GLY A 345 -12.26 -0.57 -4.90
C GLY A 345 -11.86 0.16 -3.61
N ASP A 346 -12.66 1.12 -3.14
CA ASP A 346 -12.42 1.93 -1.92
C ASP A 346 -11.16 2.82 -1.98
N LEU A 347 -10.80 3.34 -3.16
CA LEU A 347 -9.57 4.11 -3.37
C LEU A 347 -9.80 5.41 -4.14
N ILE A 348 -10.99 5.96 -4.09
CA ILE A 348 -11.44 7.09 -4.91
C ILE A 348 -10.53 8.33 -4.83
N LEU A 349 -9.89 8.59 -3.68
CA LEU A 349 -8.93 9.69 -3.50
C LEU A 349 -7.63 9.43 -4.27
N ASP A 350 -7.13 8.20 -4.20
CA ASP A 350 -5.85 7.79 -4.80
C ASP A 350 -5.95 7.53 -6.31
N THR A 351 -7.14 7.14 -6.78
CA THR A 351 -7.42 6.84 -8.19
C THR A 351 -7.85 8.07 -8.99
N GLY A 352 -8.18 9.18 -8.30
CA GLY A 352 -8.55 10.44 -8.92
C GLY A 352 -9.99 10.51 -9.44
N LEU A 353 -10.91 9.71 -8.89
CA LEU A 353 -12.30 9.56 -9.38
C LEU A 353 -13.32 10.49 -8.71
N ILE A 354 -12.94 11.29 -7.71
CA ILE A 354 -13.87 12.18 -6.98
C ILE A 354 -14.69 13.06 -7.94
N GLU A 355 -14.04 13.70 -8.90
CA GLU A 355 -14.73 14.57 -9.84
C GLU A 355 -15.56 13.79 -10.88
N PHE A 356 -15.18 12.55 -11.19
CA PHE A 356 -15.97 11.66 -12.04
C PHE A 356 -17.28 11.27 -11.34
N GLU A 357 -17.21 10.84 -10.08
CA GLU A 357 -18.40 10.53 -9.26
C GLU A 357 -19.36 11.71 -9.15
N LYS A 358 -18.85 12.92 -8.89
CA LYS A 358 -19.68 14.13 -8.82
C LYS A 358 -20.39 14.47 -10.12
N LEU A 359 -19.70 14.29 -11.26
CA LEU A 359 -20.24 14.66 -12.57
C LEU A 359 -21.13 13.57 -13.17
N PHE A 360 -20.89 12.32 -12.83
CA PHE A 360 -21.55 11.14 -13.42
C PHE A 360 -21.90 10.08 -12.36
N PRO A 361 -22.69 10.44 -11.32
CA PRO A 361 -22.95 9.54 -10.20
C PRO A 361 -23.61 8.22 -10.62
N GLU A 362 -24.43 8.24 -11.69
CA GLU A 362 -25.07 7.03 -12.22
C GLU A 362 -24.14 6.12 -13.04
N ARG A 363 -22.91 6.54 -13.26
CA ARG A 363 -21.87 5.79 -14.00
C ARG A 363 -20.64 5.49 -13.15
N PHE A 364 -20.71 5.76 -11.86
CA PHE A 364 -19.69 5.43 -10.88
C PHE A 364 -20.22 4.32 -9.96
N PHE A 365 -19.45 3.25 -9.82
CA PHE A 365 -19.77 2.11 -8.98
C PHE A 365 -18.67 1.92 -7.94
N GLU A 366 -19.00 2.19 -6.68
CA GLU A 366 -18.16 1.82 -5.56
C GLU A 366 -18.38 0.34 -5.22
N CYS A 367 -17.34 -0.47 -5.36
CA CYS A 367 -17.43 -1.93 -5.16
C CYS A 367 -16.95 -2.38 -3.78
N GLY A 368 -16.33 -1.48 -3.00
CA GLY A 368 -15.66 -1.82 -1.77
C GLY A 368 -14.35 -2.60 -1.99
N ILE A 369 -13.79 -3.13 -0.92
CA ILE A 369 -12.53 -3.91 -0.98
C ILE A 369 -12.84 -5.33 -1.47
N ALA A 370 -13.21 -5.45 -2.75
CA ALA A 370 -13.68 -6.68 -3.38
C ALA A 370 -13.29 -6.75 -4.85
N GLU A 371 -11.98 -6.77 -5.14
CA GLU A 371 -11.45 -6.63 -6.51
C GLU A 371 -11.89 -7.76 -7.45
N GLN A 372 -12.11 -8.97 -6.95
CA GLN A 372 -12.58 -10.10 -7.76
C GLN A 372 -14.02 -9.86 -8.24
N ASP A 373 -14.90 -9.41 -7.36
CA ASP A 373 -16.27 -9.06 -7.69
C ASP A 373 -16.32 -7.87 -8.65
N MET A 374 -15.57 -6.80 -8.36
CA MET A 374 -15.46 -5.61 -9.20
C MET A 374 -15.07 -5.94 -10.65
N VAL A 375 -14.05 -6.78 -10.84
CA VAL A 375 -13.59 -7.18 -12.18
C VAL A 375 -14.60 -8.08 -12.89
N SER A 376 -15.30 -8.95 -12.15
CA SER A 376 -16.39 -9.77 -12.72
C SER A 376 -17.57 -8.90 -13.16
N GLN A 377 -17.97 -7.91 -12.37
CA GLN A 377 -19.00 -6.93 -12.76
C GLN A 377 -18.60 -6.16 -14.01
N ALA A 378 -17.32 -5.73 -14.11
CA ALA A 378 -16.81 -5.07 -15.29
C ALA A 378 -16.91 -5.94 -16.55
N GLY A 379 -16.67 -7.25 -16.44
CA GLY A 379 -16.88 -8.20 -17.54
C GLY A 379 -18.31 -8.18 -18.07
N ALA A 380 -19.29 -8.30 -17.17
CA ALA A 380 -20.70 -8.28 -17.54
C ALA A 380 -21.13 -6.92 -18.16
N LEU A 381 -20.66 -5.81 -17.60
CA LEU A 381 -20.91 -4.46 -18.16
C LEU A 381 -20.35 -4.34 -19.58
N ALA A 382 -19.17 -4.90 -19.84
CA ALA A 382 -18.56 -4.88 -21.18
C ALA A 382 -19.33 -5.73 -22.17
N LEU A 383 -19.86 -6.90 -21.78
CA LEU A 383 -20.72 -7.74 -22.61
C LEU A 383 -22.02 -7.04 -23.02
N GLU A 384 -22.55 -6.16 -22.17
CA GLU A 384 -23.71 -5.31 -22.45
C GLU A 384 -23.35 -4.03 -23.24
N GLY A 385 -22.12 -3.91 -23.70
CA GLY A 385 -21.68 -2.84 -24.61
C GLY A 385 -21.29 -1.53 -23.92
N PHE A 386 -21.06 -1.53 -22.61
CA PHE A 386 -20.38 -0.46 -21.91
C PHE A 386 -18.87 -0.54 -22.05
N THR A 387 -18.16 0.51 -21.65
CA THR A 387 -16.69 0.54 -21.56
C THR A 387 -16.33 0.74 -20.09
N PRO A 388 -16.20 -0.34 -19.31
CA PRO A 388 -15.85 -0.26 -17.91
C PRO A 388 -14.39 0.14 -17.74
N ILE A 389 -14.13 1.00 -16.75
CA ILE A 389 -12.80 1.36 -16.30
C ILE A 389 -12.70 0.97 -14.83
N VAL A 390 -11.81 0.04 -14.53
CA VAL A 390 -11.64 -0.58 -13.21
C VAL A 390 -10.43 0.00 -12.52
N HIS A 391 -10.58 0.42 -11.27
CA HIS A 391 -9.53 1.11 -10.51
C HIS A 391 -9.19 0.40 -9.22
N SER A 392 -7.90 0.20 -8.99
CA SER A 392 -7.33 -0.17 -7.69
C SER A 392 -5.82 0.10 -7.70
N PHE A 393 -5.12 -0.19 -6.59
CA PHE A 393 -3.65 -0.20 -6.62
C PHE A 393 -3.13 -1.33 -7.51
N SER A 394 -2.09 -1.04 -8.26
CA SER A 394 -1.49 -2.00 -9.21
C SER A 394 -1.18 -3.36 -8.57
N SER A 395 -0.64 -3.36 -7.35
CA SER A 395 -0.31 -4.60 -6.61
C SER A 395 -1.54 -5.46 -6.30
N PHE A 396 -2.70 -4.86 -6.06
CA PHE A 396 -3.94 -5.56 -5.74
C PHE A 396 -4.72 -5.94 -6.98
N LEU A 397 -4.91 -4.99 -7.89
CA LEU A 397 -5.64 -5.18 -9.15
C LEU A 397 -5.07 -6.33 -10.01
N THR A 398 -3.75 -6.49 -10.02
CA THR A 398 -3.11 -7.48 -10.90
C THR A 398 -2.94 -8.86 -10.26
N SER A 399 -3.07 -8.95 -8.94
CA SER A 399 -2.87 -10.19 -8.22
C SER A 399 -4.16 -10.85 -7.72
N ARG A 400 -5.09 -10.09 -7.12
CA ARG A 400 -6.31 -10.66 -6.54
C ARG A 400 -7.27 -11.14 -7.64
N PRO A 401 -7.69 -10.30 -8.60
CA PRO A 401 -8.62 -10.69 -9.65
C PRO A 401 -7.93 -11.19 -10.93
N ASN A 402 -6.73 -11.77 -10.85
CA ASN A 402 -5.98 -12.21 -12.04
C ASN A 402 -6.78 -13.18 -12.92
N GLU A 403 -7.47 -14.14 -12.28
CA GLU A 403 -8.31 -15.12 -12.99
C GLU A 403 -9.51 -14.42 -13.65
N GLN A 404 -10.13 -13.45 -12.98
CA GLN A 404 -11.26 -12.69 -13.52
C GLN A 404 -10.85 -11.84 -14.72
N ILE A 405 -9.65 -11.24 -14.68
CA ILE A 405 -9.07 -10.51 -15.82
C ILE A 405 -8.86 -11.47 -17.00
N TYR A 406 -8.30 -12.66 -16.74
CA TYR A 406 -8.10 -13.68 -17.77
C TYR A 406 -9.44 -14.14 -18.37
N ASN A 407 -10.44 -14.42 -17.53
CA ASN A 407 -11.76 -14.83 -17.99
C ASN A 407 -12.39 -13.78 -18.91
N ASN A 408 -12.42 -12.50 -18.48
CA ASN A 408 -12.92 -11.39 -19.27
C ASN A 408 -12.18 -11.25 -20.61
N ALA A 409 -10.86 -11.47 -20.62
CA ALA A 409 -10.07 -11.43 -21.84
C ALA A 409 -10.43 -12.57 -22.82
N THR A 410 -10.77 -13.75 -22.31
CA THR A 410 -11.23 -14.88 -23.17
C THR A 410 -12.62 -14.64 -23.74
N GLU A 411 -13.46 -13.86 -23.08
CA GLU A 411 -14.78 -13.41 -23.56
C GLU A 411 -14.66 -12.28 -24.61
N LYS A 412 -13.44 -11.80 -24.87
CA LYS A 412 -13.15 -10.71 -25.82
C LYS A 412 -13.86 -9.39 -25.46
N THR A 413 -14.05 -9.15 -24.20
CA THR A 413 -14.57 -7.88 -23.68
C THR A 413 -13.54 -6.76 -23.82
N LYS A 414 -14.00 -5.50 -23.81
CA LYS A 414 -13.12 -4.33 -23.75
C LYS A 414 -13.25 -3.69 -22.37
N ILE A 415 -12.22 -3.84 -21.55
CA ILE A 415 -12.13 -3.27 -20.21
C ILE A 415 -10.81 -2.52 -20.08
N ILE A 416 -10.81 -1.39 -19.39
CA ILE A 416 -9.60 -0.63 -19.07
C ILE A 416 -9.32 -0.80 -17.60
N TYR A 417 -8.14 -1.30 -17.27
CA TYR A 417 -7.65 -1.52 -15.91
C TYR A 417 -6.66 -0.42 -15.55
N ILE A 418 -6.96 0.37 -14.53
CA ILE A 418 -6.11 1.46 -14.06
C ILE A 418 -5.46 1.05 -12.75
N GLY A 419 -4.17 0.77 -12.80
CA GLY A 419 -3.36 0.46 -11.63
C GLY A 419 -2.63 1.70 -11.11
N SER A 420 -3.09 2.30 -10.02
CA SER A 420 -2.35 3.34 -9.31
C SER A 420 -1.32 2.74 -8.35
N LEU A 421 -0.44 3.54 -7.76
CA LEU A 421 0.73 3.07 -7.00
C LEU A 421 1.59 2.07 -7.80
N ALA A 422 1.75 2.31 -9.10
CA ALA A 422 2.51 1.43 -9.97
C ALA A 422 4.01 1.54 -9.70
N GLY A 423 4.70 0.39 -9.77
CA GLY A 423 6.15 0.29 -9.60
C GLY A 423 6.63 0.27 -8.16
N LEU A 424 7.90 0.65 -8.01
CA LEU A 424 8.63 0.57 -6.74
C LEU A 424 8.27 1.70 -5.75
N LEU A 425 7.72 2.81 -6.24
CA LEU A 425 7.41 4.00 -5.43
C LEU A 425 5.91 4.31 -5.37
N PRO A 426 5.42 4.80 -4.18
CA PRO A 426 6.15 5.23 -2.99
C PRO A 426 6.73 4.05 -2.19
N GLY A 427 7.95 4.23 -1.68
CA GLY A 427 8.65 3.18 -0.92
C GLY A 427 8.14 2.96 0.51
N GLY A 428 7.47 3.97 1.09
CA GLY A 428 7.05 3.92 2.50
C GLY A 428 6.12 2.77 2.88
N PRO A 429 5.11 2.40 2.09
CA PRO A 429 4.22 1.28 2.38
C PRO A 429 4.91 -0.10 2.42
N GLY A 430 6.00 -0.30 1.67
CA GLY A 430 6.72 -1.56 1.60
C GLY A 430 6.12 -2.56 0.59
N HIS A 431 6.67 -3.77 0.58
CA HIS A 431 6.48 -4.81 -0.44
C HIS A 431 5.01 -5.18 -0.75
N SER A 432 4.10 -5.00 0.19
CA SER A 432 2.68 -5.32 -0.02
C SER A 432 1.98 -4.37 -1.01
N HIS A 433 2.50 -3.15 -1.16
CA HIS A 433 1.93 -2.10 -2.02
C HIS A 433 2.80 -1.80 -3.24
N GLN A 434 4.09 -2.13 -3.21
CA GLN A 434 4.99 -1.94 -4.33
C GLN A 434 4.65 -2.91 -5.46
N ALA A 435 4.26 -2.38 -6.62
CA ALA A 435 3.82 -3.18 -7.76
C ALA A 435 5.03 -3.56 -8.65
N VAL A 436 5.87 -4.45 -8.12
CA VAL A 436 7.10 -4.88 -8.81
C VAL A 436 6.95 -6.24 -9.53
N ARG A 437 5.72 -6.75 -9.67
CA ARG A 437 5.41 -8.04 -10.32
C ARG A 437 4.18 -7.99 -11.23
N ASP A 438 3.54 -6.86 -11.35
CA ASP A 438 2.28 -6.67 -12.07
C ASP A 438 2.43 -6.92 -13.58
N ILE A 439 3.53 -6.46 -14.20
CA ILE A 439 3.84 -6.72 -15.61
C ILE A 439 3.97 -8.23 -15.87
N ALA A 440 4.69 -8.93 -14.99
CA ALA A 440 4.84 -10.39 -15.09
C ALA A 440 3.50 -11.11 -14.93
N SER A 441 2.72 -10.72 -13.90
CA SER A 441 1.42 -11.35 -13.57
C SER A 441 0.40 -11.24 -14.68
N LEU A 442 0.41 -10.14 -15.43
CA LEU A 442 -0.53 -9.91 -16.54
C LEU A 442 -0.02 -10.38 -17.91
N SER A 443 1.23 -10.81 -18.01
CA SER A 443 1.87 -11.14 -19.31
C SER A 443 1.22 -12.25 -20.08
N GLY A 444 0.60 -13.20 -19.40
CA GLY A 444 -0.08 -14.34 -19.99
C GLY A 444 -1.53 -14.06 -20.40
N ILE A 445 -2.06 -12.87 -20.14
CA ILE A 445 -3.44 -12.51 -20.46
C ILE A 445 -3.55 -12.18 -21.96
N PRO A 446 -4.39 -12.91 -22.72
CA PRO A 446 -4.56 -12.64 -24.15
C PRO A 446 -5.27 -11.29 -24.39
N ASN A 447 -4.93 -10.64 -25.49
CA ASN A 447 -5.57 -9.36 -25.89
C ASN A 447 -5.49 -8.26 -24.82
N LEU A 448 -4.47 -8.28 -23.99
CA LEU A 448 -4.19 -7.23 -23.01
C LEU A 448 -2.99 -6.41 -23.44
N GLU A 449 -3.18 -5.14 -23.64
CA GLU A 449 -2.14 -4.15 -23.91
C GLU A 449 -1.74 -3.46 -22.61
N MET A 450 -0.44 -3.30 -22.37
CA MET A 450 0.05 -2.69 -21.14
C MET A 450 0.83 -1.41 -21.43
N ILE A 451 0.45 -0.31 -20.78
CA ILE A 451 1.01 1.03 -21.03
C ILE A 451 1.40 1.67 -19.69
N GLN A 452 2.59 2.26 -19.61
CA GLN A 452 2.96 3.16 -18.53
C GLN A 452 3.43 4.51 -19.09
N PRO A 453 2.62 5.56 -18.99
CA PRO A 453 2.99 6.89 -19.44
C PRO A 453 4.05 7.51 -18.53
N SER A 454 4.86 8.40 -19.11
CA SER A 454 5.99 9.04 -18.44
C SER A 454 5.74 10.47 -17.97
N ASN A 455 4.67 11.12 -18.44
CA ASN A 455 4.31 12.48 -18.05
C ASN A 455 2.81 12.75 -18.24
N GLU A 456 2.33 13.95 -17.86
CA GLU A 456 0.92 14.35 -17.94
C GLU A 456 0.36 14.32 -19.37
N SER A 457 1.17 14.71 -20.38
CA SER A 457 0.71 14.72 -21.78
C SER A 457 0.55 13.30 -22.32
N GLU A 458 1.52 12.44 -22.08
CA GLU A 458 1.47 11.04 -22.47
C GLU A 458 0.37 10.27 -21.74
N THR A 459 0.09 10.61 -20.47
CA THR A 459 -1.06 10.05 -19.72
C THR A 459 -2.38 10.38 -20.43
N THR A 460 -2.55 11.62 -20.87
CA THR A 460 -3.75 12.02 -21.63
C THR A 460 -3.89 11.24 -22.93
N LEU A 461 -2.78 11.01 -23.63
CA LEU A 461 -2.77 10.25 -24.88
C LEU A 461 -3.05 8.75 -24.62
N ALA A 462 -2.50 8.17 -23.55
CA ALA A 462 -2.75 6.78 -23.16
C ALA A 462 -4.24 6.53 -22.86
N VAL A 463 -4.89 7.45 -22.14
CA VAL A 463 -6.35 7.37 -21.89
C VAL A 463 -7.15 7.41 -23.18
N LYS A 464 -6.82 8.33 -24.09
CA LYS A 464 -7.49 8.43 -25.40
C LYS A 464 -7.31 7.18 -26.24
N TYR A 465 -6.08 6.68 -26.31
CA TYR A 465 -5.78 5.44 -27.01
C TYR A 465 -6.59 4.26 -26.45
N ALA A 466 -6.56 4.06 -25.14
CA ALA A 466 -7.28 2.98 -24.47
C ALA A 466 -8.79 3.03 -24.74
N LEU A 467 -9.38 4.21 -24.80
CA LEU A 467 -10.80 4.40 -25.00
C LEU A 467 -11.22 4.30 -26.48
N ASN A 468 -10.43 4.88 -27.40
CA ASN A 468 -10.88 5.15 -28.78
C ASN A 468 -10.14 4.36 -29.85
N ASP A 469 -8.85 3.97 -29.63
CA ASP A 469 -7.97 3.51 -30.73
C ASP A 469 -7.71 2.01 -30.70
N THR A 470 -8.19 1.28 -29.68
CA THR A 470 -8.07 -0.18 -29.59
C THR A 470 -9.37 -0.84 -29.17
N SER A 471 -9.60 -2.07 -29.61
CA SER A 471 -10.68 -2.95 -29.13
C SER A 471 -10.23 -3.91 -28.03
N ASN A 472 -8.91 -3.96 -27.75
CA ASN A 472 -8.35 -4.84 -26.74
C ASN A 472 -8.56 -4.29 -25.32
N ASN A 473 -8.40 -5.15 -24.33
CA ASN A 473 -8.23 -4.73 -22.95
C ASN A 473 -6.94 -3.93 -22.81
N VAL A 474 -6.94 -2.92 -21.94
CA VAL A 474 -5.76 -2.09 -21.69
C VAL A 474 -5.51 -2.00 -20.19
N TYR A 475 -4.29 -2.31 -19.76
CA TYR A 475 -3.80 -2.01 -18.43
C TYR A 475 -2.93 -0.76 -18.47
N VAL A 476 -3.36 0.29 -17.79
CA VAL A 476 -2.61 1.53 -17.65
C VAL A 476 -1.99 1.59 -16.27
N ARG A 477 -0.68 1.61 -16.24
CA ARG A 477 0.14 1.64 -15.03
C ARG A 477 0.41 3.10 -14.65
N LEU A 478 -0.11 3.60 -13.52
CA LEU A 478 0.02 5.01 -13.11
C LEU A 478 0.89 5.19 -11.88
N CYS A 479 1.93 5.99 -12.02
CA CYS A 479 2.70 6.51 -10.90
C CYS A 479 1.84 7.50 -10.10
N SER A 480 1.68 7.27 -8.79
CA SER A 480 0.84 8.09 -7.92
C SER A 480 1.58 9.24 -7.25
N ILE A 481 2.90 9.15 -7.12
CA ILE A 481 3.68 10.25 -6.55
C ILE A 481 3.88 11.38 -7.58
N PRO A 482 3.86 12.64 -7.14
CA PRO A 482 4.30 13.75 -7.99
C PRO A 482 5.79 13.64 -8.31
N VAL A 483 6.16 13.78 -9.59
CA VAL A 483 7.56 13.65 -10.06
C VAL A 483 7.99 14.92 -10.77
N GLU A 484 9.23 15.38 -10.53
CA GLU A 484 9.87 16.42 -11.32
C GLU A 484 10.43 15.82 -12.60
N ILE A 485 9.85 16.17 -13.76
CA ILE A 485 10.19 15.55 -15.04
C ILE A 485 11.05 16.51 -15.85
N PRO A 486 12.31 16.11 -16.18
CA PRO A 486 13.29 16.99 -16.82
C PRO A 486 13.20 17.02 -18.34
N PHE A 487 12.26 16.32 -18.95
CA PHE A 487 12.09 16.22 -20.40
C PHE A 487 10.64 16.51 -20.82
N GLU A 488 10.48 16.95 -22.07
CA GLU A 488 9.18 17.20 -22.68
C GLU A 488 9.12 16.53 -24.05
N TYR A 489 7.93 16.08 -24.44
CA TYR A 489 7.67 15.62 -25.79
C TYR A 489 7.33 16.80 -26.70
N SER A 490 7.54 16.60 -28.02
CA SER A 490 7.08 17.55 -29.01
C SER A 490 5.54 17.72 -28.97
N SER A 491 5.03 18.86 -29.43
CA SER A 491 3.59 19.12 -29.51
C SER A 491 2.83 18.11 -30.40
N ASN A 492 3.53 17.44 -31.32
CA ASN A 492 3.00 16.45 -32.24
C ASN A 492 3.19 15.01 -31.73
N HIS A 493 3.62 14.83 -30.48
CA HIS A 493 3.82 13.50 -29.89
C HIS A 493 2.49 12.71 -29.90
N LYS A 494 2.59 11.44 -30.28
CA LYS A 494 1.48 10.48 -30.31
C LYS A 494 1.91 9.18 -29.64
N ILE A 495 0.96 8.46 -29.10
CA ILE A 495 1.15 7.07 -28.71
C ILE A 495 0.78 6.19 -29.90
N GLU A 496 1.78 5.51 -30.45
CA GLU A 496 1.63 4.51 -31.50
C GLU A 496 1.99 3.14 -30.94
N LYS A 497 1.22 2.10 -31.28
CA LYS A 497 1.39 0.78 -30.70
C LYS A 497 2.77 0.20 -30.94
N GLY A 498 3.47 -0.10 -29.85
CA GLY A 498 4.81 -0.69 -29.88
C GLY A 498 5.94 0.27 -30.26
N VAL A 499 5.67 1.57 -30.31
CA VAL A 499 6.64 2.63 -30.64
C VAL A 499 7.00 3.41 -29.38
N GLY A 500 8.29 3.66 -29.20
CA GLY A 500 8.83 4.52 -28.14
C GLY A 500 9.16 5.92 -28.65
N SER A 501 9.80 6.71 -27.80
CA SER A 501 10.23 8.08 -28.11
C SER A 501 11.67 8.33 -27.66
N VAL A 502 12.49 8.85 -28.55
CA VAL A 502 13.83 9.30 -28.20
C VAL A 502 13.71 10.62 -27.45
N ILE A 503 14.04 10.61 -26.16
CA ILE A 503 14.03 11.83 -25.31
C ILE A 503 15.40 12.47 -25.19
N SER A 504 16.47 11.74 -25.55
CA SER A 504 17.82 12.27 -25.62
C SER A 504 18.67 11.44 -26.58
N GLU A 505 19.31 12.09 -27.54
CA GLU A 505 20.26 11.44 -28.46
C GLU A 505 21.57 11.10 -27.75
N GLY A 506 22.29 10.12 -28.31
CA GLY A 506 23.55 9.63 -27.79
C GLY A 506 24.23 8.65 -28.72
N GLU A 507 25.41 8.17 -28.30
CA GLU A 507 26.27 7.31 -29.11
C GLU A 507 26.63 6.04 -28.33
N GLU A 508 26.90 4.93 -29.05
CA GLU A 508 27.39 3.64 -28.55
C GLU A 508 26.46 2.89 -27.55
N ILE A 509 25.74 3.62 -26.71
CA ILE A 509 24.90 3.07 -25.65
C ILE A 509 23.47 3.60 -25.79
N VAL A 510 22.49 2.73 -25.70
CA VAL A 510 21.09 3.10 -25.58
C VAL A 510 20.52 2.58 -24.27
N ILE A 511 19.79 3.43 -23.56
CA ILE A 511 19.07 3.07 -22.33
C ILE A 511 17.57 3.25 -22.58
N LEU A 512 16.82 2.15 -22.39
CA LEU A 512 15.38 2.12 -22.55
C LEU A 512 14.71 1.98 -21.18
N SER A 513 13.67 2.74 -20.96
CA SER A 513 12.83 2.62 -19.77
C SER A 513 11.45 3.24 -20.01
N TYR A 514 10.63 3.23 -19.00
CA TYR A 514 9.25 3.72 -19.01
C TYR A 514 8.93 4.48 -17.70
N GLY A 515 7.79 5.16 -17.71
CA GLY A 515 7.27 5.86 -16.54
C GLY A 515 8.10 7.06 -16.09
N PRO A 516 7.55 7.91 -15.22
CA PRO A 516 8.18 9.19 -14.89
C PRO A 516 9.42 9.04 -13.98
N VAL A 517 9.41 8.08 -13.05
CA VAL A 517 10.46 7.95 -12.03
C VAL A 517 11.78 7.53 -12.67
N LEU A 518 11.80 6.38 -13.34
CA LEU A 518 13.03 5.83 -13.89
C LEU A 518 13.58 6.68 -15.04
N LEU A 519 12.74 7.20 -15.91
CA LEU A 519 13.21 8.09 -16.97
C LEU A 519 13.84 9.37 -16.42
N THR A 520 13.33 9.89 -15.30
CA THR A 520 13.96 11.01 -14.58
C THR A 520 15.33 10.61 -14.02
N GLU A 521 15.43 9.47 -13.34
CA GLU A 521 16.69 8.98 -12.78
C GLU A 521 17.73 8.69 -13.88
N ILE A 522 17.31 8.11 -15.01
CA ILE A 522 18.17 7.88 -16.19
C ILE A 522 18.62 9.21 -16.80
N TRP A 523 17.73 10.18 -16.96
CA TRP A 523 18.07 11.50 -17.45
C TRP A 523 19.14 12.19 -16.58
N LEU A 524 18.96 12.12 -15.26
CA LEU A 524 19.93 12.66 -14.31
C LEU A 524 21.25 11.88 -14.34
N SER A 525 21.22 10.56 -14.54
CA SER A 525 22.41 9.72 -14.65
C SER A 525 23.27 10.12 -15.86
N LYS A 526 22.65 10.54 -16.97
CA LYS A 526 23.36 11.03 -18.17
C LYS A 526 24.29 12.20 -17.84
N LYS A 527 23.88 13.14 -16.96
CA LYS A 527 24.75 14.25 -16.49
C LYS A 527 25.99 13.74 -15.76
N ILE A 528 25.89 12.58 -15.08
CA ILE A 528 27.02 11.96 -14.37
C ILE A 528 27.92 11.23 -15.37
N LEU A 529 27.35 10.47 -16.29
CA LEU A 529 28.04 9.70 -17.33
C LEU A 529 28.84 10.60 -18.29
N SER A 530 28.30 11.77 -18.63
CA SER A 530 28.96 12.74 -19.52
C SER A 530 30.29 13.24 -18.97
N LYS A 531 30.47 13.29 -17.65
CA LYS A 531 31.78 13.65 -17.01
C LYS A 531 32.84 12.57 -17.28
N SER A 532 32.44 11.36 -17.65
CA SER A 532 33.33 10.26 -18.06
C SER A 532 33.39 10.07 -19.58
N GLY A 533 32.89 11.02 -20.34
CA GLY A 533 32.87 10.98 -21.80
C GLY A 533 31.81 10.04 -22.40
N ILE A 534 30.84 9.60 -21.60
CA ILE A 534 29.78 8.69 -22.06
C ILE A 534 28.49 9.46 -22.22
N ASN A 535 27.91 9.37 -23.42
CA ASN A 535 26.68 10.08 -23.79
C ASN A 535 25.63 9.08 -24.32
N PRO A 536 24.86 8.40 -23.44
CA PRO A 536 23.88 7.41 -23.90
C PRO A 536 22.68 8.07 -24.59
N LYS A 537 22.13 7.38 -25.58
CA LYS A 537 20.79 7.64 -26.09
C LYS A 537 19.77 7.19 -25.03
N ILE A 538 18.71 7.96 -24.82
CA ILE A 538 17.64 7.61 -23.88
C ILE A 538 16.33 7.49 -24.64
N ILE A 539 15.67 6.34 -24.49
CA ILE A 539 14.39 6.05 -25.09
C ILE A 539 13.33 5.87 -23.99
N ALA A 540 12.28 6.66 -24.05
CA ALA A 540 11.05 6.45 -23.30
C ALA A 540 10.18 5.46 -24.09
N PHE A 541 9.85 4.33 -23.48
CA PHE A 541 9.09 3.28 -24.14
C PHE A 541 7.84 2.95 -23.33
N PRO A 542 6.69 3.57 -23.63
CA PRO A 542 5.49 3.45 -22.78
C PRO A 542 4.84 2.06 -22.84
N TRP A 543 5.14 1.25 -23.86
CA TRP A 543 4.56 -0.06 -24.06
C TRP A 543 5.33 -1.15 -23.31
N LEU A 544 4.64 -1.90 -22.45
CA LEU A 544 5.28 -2.91 -21.61
C LEU A 544 5.24 -4.33 -22.23
N ASN A 545 4.37 -4.55 -23.23
CA ASN A 545 4.22 -5.85 -23.89
C ASN A 545 3.93 -5.78 -25.40
N GLN A 546 4.05 -4.60 -26.00
CA GLN A 546 3.87 -4.40 -27.43
C GLN A 546 5.14 -3.79 -28.03
N PHE A 547 5.67 -4.35 -29.12
CA PHE A 547 6.93 -3.92 -29.72
C PHE A 547 6.82 -3.89 -31.23
N SER A 548 7.00 -2.72 -31.85
CA SER A 548 7.12 -2.59 -33.30
C SER A 548 8.51 -3.04 -33.75
N THR A 549 8.57 -4.15 -34.43
CA THR A 549 9.85 -4.73 -34.91
C THR A 549 10.66 -3.74 -35.74
N GLU A 550 9.99 -3.04 -36.66
CA GLU A 550 10.64 -2.08 -37.57
C GLU A 550 11.24 -0.92 -36.82
N TRP A 551 10.44 -0.30 -35.94
CA TRP A 551 10.90 0.83 -35.12
C TRP A 551 12.03 0.44 -34.16
N VAL A 552 11.91 -0.72 -33.51
CA VAL A 552 12.93 -1.22 -32.58
C VAL A 552 14.27 -1.44 -33.28
N LYS A 553 14.25 -2.07 -34.46
CA LYS A 553 15.46 -2.26 -35.28
C LYS A 553 16.10 -0.93 -35.67
N ASP A 554 15.31 0.00 -36.20
CA ASP A 554 15.79 1.30 -36.63
C ASP A 554 16.49 2.06 -35.47
N GLN A 555 15.96 1.94 -34.28
CA GLN A 555 16.50 2.63 -33.11
C GLN A 555 17.71 1.96 -32.44
N LEU A 556 17.90 0.63 -32.60
CA LEU A 556 18.86 -0.15 -31.82
C LEU A 556 20.00 -0.81 -32.61
N ASP A 557 19.82 -1.14 -33.87
CA ASP A 557 20.76 -1.98 -34.62
C ASP A 557 22.19 -1.38 -34.73
N ASN A 558 22.34 -0.09 -34.53
CA ASN A 558 23.64 0.58 -34.58
C ASN A 558 24.31 0.75 -33.22
N TYR A 559 23.68 0.27 -32.12
CA TYR A 559 24.21 0.44 -30.77
C TYR A 559 24.98 -0.80 -30.29
N LYS A 560 26.16 -0.57 -29.70
CA LYS A 560 27.02 -1.64 -29.16
C LYS A 560 26.51 -2.18 -27.82
N THR A 561 25.80 -1.34 -27.07
CA THR A 561 25.28 -1.69 -25.74
C THR A 561 23.86 -1.21 -25.59
N ILE A 562 22.97 -2.12 -25.24
CA ILE A 562 21.56 -1.89 -24.94
C ILE A 562 21.32 -2.16 -23.46
N ILE A 563 20.70 -1.22 -22.76
CA ILE A 563 20.38 -1.35 -21.34
C ILE A 563 18.89 -1.08 -21.15
N THR A 564 18.16 -2.02 -20.57
CA THR A 564 16.80 -1.80 -20.11
C THR A 564 16.78 -1.53 -18.61
N VAL A 565 15.88 -0.66 -18.14
CA VAL A 565 15.75 -0.33 -16.73
C VAL A 565 14.28 -0.43 -16.31
N ASP A 566 14.01 -1.27 -15.32
CA ASP A 566 12.68 -1.60 -14.83
C ASP A 566 12.46 -1.14 -13.37
N ASP A 567 11.29 -0.59 -13.05
CA ASP A 567 10.80 -0.44 -11.67
C ASP A 567 9.98 -1.67 -11.21
N HIS A 568 10.32 -2.81 -11.76
CA HIS A 568 9.72 -4.12 -11.64
C HIS A 568 10.84 -5.14 -11.36
N TYR A 569 10.50 -6.37 -10.99
CA TYR A 569 11.47 -7.45 -11.02
C TYR A 569 12.07 -7.59 -12.42
N ILE A 570 13.38 -7.89 -12.49
CA ILE A 570 14.04 -8.19 -13.77
C ILE A 570 13.33 -9.36 -14.43
N GLU A 571 13.07 -10.43 -13.68
CA GLU A 571 12.34 -11.60 -14.15
C GLU A 571 10.89 -11.25 -14.51
N GLY A 572 10.50 -11.53 -15.74
CA GLY A 572 9.17 -11.27 -16.28
C GLY A 572 8.86 -9.78 -16.52
N GLY A 573 9.82 -8.88 -16.29
CA GLY A 573 9.69 -7.45 -16.50
C GLY A 573 9.67 -7.03 -17.97
N PHE A 574 9.59 -5.73 -18.19
CA PHE A 574 9.66 -5.12 -19.52
C PHE A 574 10.97 -5.50 -20.23
N GLY A 575 12.11 -5.40 -19.52
CA GLY A 575 13.43 -5.64 -20.11
C GLY A 575 13.58 -7.01 -20.72
N GLU A 576 13.20 -8.08 -20.01
CA GLU A 576 13.25 -9.44 -20.56
C GLU A 576 12.36 -9.62 -21.79
N LYS A 577 11.13 -9.08 -21.75
CA LYS A 577 10.19 -9.17 -22.88
C LYS A 577 10.70 -8.42 -24.10
N PHE A 578 11.22 -7.22 -23.87
CA PHE A 578 11.78 -6.39 -24.92
C PHE A 578 12.97 -7.08 -25.59
N ILE A 579 13.92 -7.58 -24.79
CA ILE A 579 15.11 -8.27 -25.27
C ILE A 579 14.74 -9.55 -26.03
N ALA A 580 13.83 -10.36 -25.50
CA ALA A 580 13.37 -11.57 -26.14
C ALA A 580 12.71 -11.28 -27.50
N ASN A 581 11.91 -10.19 -27.59
CA ASN A 581 11.33 -9.76 -28.86
C ASN A 581 12.40 -9.27 -29.83
N TYR A 582 13.31 -8.40 -29.37
CA TYR A 582 14.39 -7.84 -30.19
C TYR A 582 15.28 -8.94 -30.80
N ILE A 583 15.75 -9.90 -30.00
CA ILE A 583 16.59 -11.01 -30.47
C ILE A 583 15.85 -11.90 -31.46
N LYS A 584 14.56 -12.18 -31.24
CA LYS A 584 13.75 -13.01 -32.17
C LYS A 584 13.51 -12.35 -33.51
N THR A 585 13.45 -11.03 -33.56
CA THR A 585 13.06 -10.27 -34.76
C THR A 585 14.25 -9.62 -35.47
N SER A 586 15.41 -9.51 -34.83
CA SER A 586 16.62 -8.97 -35.44
C SER A 586 17.36 -10.03 -36.23
N GLU A 587 17.32 -9.91 -37.57
CA GLU A 587 18.06 -10.79 -38.49
C GLU A 587 19.58 -10.58 -38.43
N ASN A 588 20.01 -9.42 -37.96
CA ASN A 588 21.40 -8.96 -37.93
C ASN A 588 21.89 -8.62 -36.50
N TYR A 589 21.43 -9.36 -35.49
CA TYR A 589 21.97 -9.15 -34.16
C TYR A 589 23.48 -9.45 -34.12
N ASN A 590 24.29 -8.42 -34.17
CA ASN A 590 25.77 -8.52 -34.30
C ASN A 590 26.48 -8.85 -32.96
N GLY A 591 25.77 -9.40 -31.94
CA GLY A 591 26.37 -9.78 -30.66
C GLY A 591 26.71 -8.61 -29.74
N GLY A 592 26.01 -7.49 -29.85
CA GLY A 592 26.12 -6.36 -28.93
C GLY A 592 25.80 -6.77 -27.49
N LYS A 593 26.29 -6.03 -26.52
CA LYS A 593 26.01 -6.30 -25.08
C LYS A 593 24.60 -5.85 -24.73
N ILE A 594 23.81 -6.72 -24.10
CA ILE A 594 22.48 -6.38 -23.61
C ILE A 594 22.41 -6.63 -22.11
N PHE A 595 21.90 -5.67 -21.37
CA PHE A 595 21.77 -5.74 -19.91
C PHE A 595 20.38 -5.29 -19.47
N SER A 596 19.86 -5.92 -18.42
CA SER A 596 18.65 -5.50 -17.73
C SER A 596 18.99 -5.06 -16.31
N LEU A 597 18.51 -3.89 -15.92
CA LEU A 597 18.53 -3.38 -14.56
C LEU A 597 17.10 -3.36 -14.02
N GLY A 598 16.91 -3.72 -12.77
CA GLY A 598 15.60 -3.75 -12.14
C GLY A 598 15.71 -4.21 -10.70
N VAL A 599 14.57 -4.56 -10.12
CA VAL A 599 14.52 -5.13 -8.77
C VAL A 599 14.92 -6.60 -8.83
N ASP A 600 15.89 -7.02 -8.00
CA ASP A 600 16.44 -8.37 -7.95
C ASP A 600 16.25 -9.07 -6.59
N GLU A 601 15.60 -8.39 -5.64
CA GLU A 601 15.31 -8.90 -4.29
C GLU A 601 13.94 -8.40 -3.80
N ILE A 602 13.51 -8.85 -2.62
CA ILE A 602 12.25 -8.37 -2.00
C ILE A 602 12.35 -6.85 -1.80
N PRO A 603 11.38 -6.05 -2.30
CA PRO A 603 11.46 -4.61 -2.20
C PRO A 603 11.37 -4.13 -0.75
N VAL A 604 12.24 -3.18 -0.41
CA VAL A 604 12.36 -2.65 0.94
C VAL A 604 11.40 -1.48 1.19
N SER A 605 11.03 -1.27 2.45
CA SER A 605 10.32 -0.07 2.90
C SER A 605 11.31 1.04 3.27
N GLY A 606 11.05 2.26 2.83
CA GLY A 606 11.93 3.40 3.10
C GLY A 606 11.42 4.69 2.46
N THR A 607 12.19 5.77 2.58
CA THR A 607 11.94 6.95 1.74
C THR A 607 12.17 6.60 0.27
N ASN A 608 11.55 7.33 -0.64
CA ASN A 608 11.71 7.07 -2.08
C ASN A 608 13.18 7.04 -2.52
N GLN A 609 14.00 7.96 -1.99
CA GLN A 609 15.43 8.00 -2.30
C GLN A 609 16.22 6.82 -1.73
N GLU A 610 15.91 6.39 -0.50
CA GLU A 610 16.52 5.21 0.11
C GLU A 610 16.21 3.95 -0.70
N VAL A 611 14.95 3.78 -1.11
CA VAL A 611 14.48 2.63 -1.88
C VAL A 611 15.14 2.58 -3.26
N LEU A 612 15.16 3.69 -3.99
CA LEU A 612 15.86 3.77 -5.28
C LEU A 612 17.36 3.48 -5.16
N LYS A 613 18.01 4.01 -4.12
CA LYS A 613 19.43 3.76 -3.86
C LYS A 613 19.69 2.29 -3.52
N HIS A 614 18.86 1.70 -2.65
CA HIS A 614 18.99 0.30 -2.21
C HIS A 614 18.91 -0.65 -3.41
N HIS A 615 17.90 -0.48 -4.25
CA HIS A 615 17.70 -1.29 -5.47
C HIS A 615 18.55 -0.84 -6.67
N LYS A 616 19.53 0.04 -6.48
CA LYS A 616 20.48 0.52 -7.51
C LYS A 616 19.79 1.23 -8.68
N LEU A 617 18.63 1.81 -8.46
CA LEU A 617 17.81 2.51 -9.46
C LEU A 617 17.85 4.05 -9.32
N SER A 618 18.63 4.61 -8.39
CA SER A 618 18.89 6.05 -8.35
C SER A 618 19.87 6.46 -9.45
N SER A 619 19.81 7.71 -9.87
CA SER A 619 20.66 8.27 -10.95
C SER A 619 22.16 8.01 -10.74
N HIS A 620 22.62 8.12 -9.49
CA HIS A 620 24.01 7.83 -9.15
C HIS A 620 24.35 6.33 -9.31
N GLU A 621 23.50 5.45 -8.82
CA GLU A 621 23.74 4.01 -8.89
C GLU A 621 23.56 3.48 -10.33
N ILE A 622 22.59 4.01 -11.12
CA ILE A 622 22.46 3.70 -12.55
C ILE A 622 23.75 4.09 -13.27
N ALA A 623 24.26 5.32 -13.07
CA ALA A 623 25.50 5.75 -13.72
C ALA A 623 26.68 4.86 -13.34
N LYS A 624 26.84 4.51 -12.08
CA LYS A 624 27.89 3.62 -11.57
C LYS A 624 27.79 2.22 -12.21
N THR A 625 26.61 1.67 -12.32
CA THR A 625 26.36 0.36 -12.96
C THR A 625 26.72 0.42 -14.44
N VAL A 626 26.24 1.43 -15.18
CA VAL A 626 26.57 1.62 -16.60
C VAL A 626 28.08 1.70 -16.81
N LEU A 627 28.79 2.51 -15.99
CA LEU A 627 30.26 2.60 -16.06
C LEU A 627 30.96 1.25 -15.82
N SER A 628 30.43 0.42 -14.95
CA SER A 628 30.99 -0.91 -14.66
C SER A 628 30.77 -1.91 -15.80
N LEU A 629 29.61 -1.82 -16.49
CA LEU A 629 29.25 -2.70 -17.59
C LEU A 629 30.07 -2.43 -18.85
N ILE A 630 30.44 -1.18 -19.09
CA ILE A 630 31.23 -0.78 -20.27
C ILE A 630 32.70 -1.18 -20.12
N LYS A 631 33.22 -1.22 -18.90
CA LYS A 631 34.61 -1.65 -18.62
C LYS A 631 34.83 -3.16 -18.74
N ARG A 632 33.77 -3.92 -18.76
CA ARG A 632 33.76 -5.39 -19.02
C ARG A 632 33.65 -5.69 -20.52
#